data_ce7dac7201585494b39d7ef5024dcdbc
#
_entry.id   ce7dac7201585494b39d7ef5024dcdbc
#
_cell.length_a   1.000
_cell.length_b   1.000
_cell.length_c   1.000
_cell.angle_alpha   90.00
_cell.angle_beta   90.00
_cell.angle_gamma   90.00
#
_symmetry.space_group_name_H-M   'P 1'
#
loop_
_entity.id
_entity.type
_entity.pdbx_description
1 polymer ?
#
loop_
_entity_poly.entity_id
_entity_poly.type
_entity_poly.pdbx_seq_one_letter_code
_entity_poly.pdbx_strand_id
1 'polypeptide(L)'
;MFRNRFLFVPFVIFIIAFGIDKLISSTVLEPYYSLTLSDLNFRHKEFLFEELKDYLKKENRKKVLVYFGNSRALLFRNDYIEKKYPNWVLFNFSVPGGSPDYYLYWLEKFRSDSVKPDFILLDESIEIFNSSSVLTLDEVLFYGLSPSFVFRHADRYSSSDLTGYIAKKLFHTHKNRPRFNVIRARAKDGGLLAAGYSKLRSTIWENLKKQRGSATSDASPRVVLLAELLKKRSNTDFKSYLTPFTFNPKMLANQEDAIRIIKEIGVAYAAIWVRVARPYFELYKTRKVLTSEKDEKTPYEIMVPILKKLHKSTETEFWNMNEDSKYRCDDFSDPGHMSPSCFNDYADFIFQRLPK
;
A
#
# COMPACT_ATOMS: atom_id res chain seq x y z
N MET A 1 14.29 -46.07 -31.68
CA MET A 1 14.88 -44.75 -31.35
C MET A 1 13.93 -43.55 -31.51
N PHE A 2 12.69 -43.70 -32.01
CA PHE A 2 11.75 -42.59 -32.30
C PHE A 2 10.77 -42.27 -31.14
N ARG A 3 10.63 -43.12 -30.11
CA ARG A 3 9.60 -43.01 -29.05
C ARG A 3 9.85 -41.88 -28.06
N ASN A 4 11.08 -41.39 -27.91
CA ASN A 4 11.43 -40.33 -26.97
C ASN A 4 11.35 -38.90 -27.54
N ARG A 5 11.17 -38.72 -28.85
CA ARG A 5 11.08 -37.37 -29.47
C ARG A 5 9.80 -36.64 -29.09
N PHE A 6 8.69 -37.36 -28.85
CA PHE A 6 7.43 -36.75 -28.41
C PHE A 6 7.49 -36.16 -26.99
N LEU A 7 8.41 -36.63 -26.15
CA LEU A 7 8.60 -36.07 -24.81
C LEU A 7 9.20 -34.64 -24.82
N PHE A 8 9.91 -34.29 -25.90
CA PHE A 8 10.49 -32.95 -26.04
C PHE A 8 9.51 -31.91 -26.61
N VAL A 9 8.42 -32.32 -27.23
CA VAL A 9 7.44 -31.40 -27.83
C VAL A 9 6.83 -30.47 -26.83
N PRO A 10 6.33 -30.90 -25.62
CA PRO A 10 5.82 -30.00 -24.58
C PRO A 10 6.87 -29.03 -24.10
N PHE A 11 8.11 -29.49 -23.99
CA PHE A 11 9.23 -28.64 -23.53
C PHE A 11 9.57 -27.53 -24.54
N VAL A 12 9.58 -27.88 -25.84
CA VAL A 12 9.80 -26.91 -26.93
C VAL A 12 8.66 -25.89 -26.95
N ILE A 13 7.40 -26.35 -26.87
CA ILE A 13 6.23 -25.47 -26.81
C ILE A 13 6.34 -24.52 -25.61
N PHE A 14 6.74 -25.06 -24.45
CA PHE A 14 6.95 -24.24 -23.24
C PHE A 14 8.03 -23.16 -23.45
N ILE A 15 9.18 -23.51 -24.01
CA ILE A 15 10.27 -22.56 -24.31
C ILE A 15 9.80 -21.46 -25.27
N ILE A 16 9.06 -21.84 -26.35
CA ILE A 16 8.52 -20.87 -27.30
C ILE A 16 7.51 -19.93 -26.60
N ALA A 17 6.56 -20.49 -25.87
CA ALA A 17 5.56 -19.70 -25.14
C ALA A 17 6.20 -18.78 -24.12
N PHE A 18 7.20 -19.25 -23.37
CA PHE A 18 7.98 -18.47 -22.41
C PHE A 18 8.79 -17.38 -23.12
N GLY A 19 9.41 -17.67 -24.26
CA GLY A 19 10.12 -16.68 -25.07
C GLY A 19 9.20 -15.57 -25.57
N ILE A 20 8.00 -15.92 -26.06
CA ILE A 20 6.98 -14.96 -26.48
C ILE A 20 6.52 -14.10 -25.29
N ASP A 21 6.28 -14.72 -24.10
CA ASP A 21 5.93 -14.00 -22.87
C ASP A 21 6.99 -12.95 -22.50
N LYS A 22 8.28 -13.30 -22.63
CA LYS A 22 9.38 -12.36 -22.38
C LYS A 22 9.52 -11.27 -23.43
N LEU A 23 9.26 -11.54 -24.68
CA LEU A 23 9.23 -10.53 -25.74
C LEU A 23 8.12 -9.49 -25.50
N ILE A 24 6.93 -9.95 -25.11
CA ILE A 24 5.81 -9.06 -24.74
C ILE A 24 6.20 -8.20 -23.53
N SER A 25 7.06 -8.68 -22.64
CA SER A 25 7.50 -7.94 -21.44
C SER A 25 8.49 -6.81 -21.71
N SER A 26 8.87 -6.58 -22.96
CA SER A 26 9.77 -5.49 -23.30
C SER A 26 9.17 -4.12 -22.97
N THR A 27 10.00 -3.21 -22.47
CA THR A 27 9.60 -1.83 -22.13
C THR A 27 9.03 -1.06 -23.33
N VAL A 28 9.41 -1.44 -24.54
CA VAL A 28 8.91 -0.86 -25.79
C VAL A 28 7.44 -1.19 -26.03
N LEU A 29 7.00 -2.41 -25.66
CA LEU A 29 5.62 -2.85 -25.85
C LEU A 29 4.70 -2.49 -24.67
N GLU A 30 5.26 -2.22 -23.50
CA GLU A 30 4.48 -1.90 -22.28
C GLU A 30 3.42 -0.81 -22.49
N PRO A 31 3.68 0.31 -23.19
CA PRO A 31 2.68 1.35 -23.42
C PRO A 31 1.44 0.88 -24.20
N TYR A 32 1.57 -0.19 -24.97
CA TYR A 32 0.47 -0.69 -25.78
C TYR A 32 -0.50 -1.61 -24.99
N TYR A 33 -0.02 -2.35 -24.00
CA TYR A 33 -0.85 -3.33 -23.29
C TYR A 33 -1.09 -3.04 -21.82
N SER A 34 -0.23 -2.31 -21.15
CA SER A 34 -0.36 -2.08 -19.70
C SER A 34 -1.59 -1.23 -19.37
N LEU A 35 -2.32 -1.64 -18.32
CA LEU A 35 -3.53 -0.98 -17.86
C LEU A 35 -3.36 -0.34 -16.48
N THR A 36 -2.29 -0.67 -15.76
CA THR A 36 -2.07 -0.17 -14.41
C THR A 36 -0.97 0.88 -14.36
N LEU A 37 -1.10 1.78 -13.41
CA LEU A 37 -0.08 2.77 -13.02
C LEU A 37 0.35 2.57 -11.57
N SER A 38 -0.31 1.65 -10.84
CA SER A 38 -0.05 1.40 -9.42
C SER A 38 1.35 0.84 -9.16
N ASP A 39 1.92 0.10 -10.14
CA ASP A 39 3.29 -0.42 -10.06
C ASP A 39 4.34 0.67 -9.81
N LEU A 40 4.10 1.90 -10.27
CA LEU A 40 5.01 3.03 -10.08
C LEU A 40 5.20 3.37 -8.59
N ASN A 41 4.11 3.27 -7.80
CA ASN A 41 4.21 3.52 -6.36
C ASN A 41 5.16 2.54 -5.67
N PHE A 42 5.12 1.26 -6.06
CA PHE A 42 6.02 0.24 -5.48
C PHE A 42 7.45 0.39 -5.98
N ARG A 43 7.64 0.55 -7.30
CA ARG A 43 8.97 0.71 -7.91
C ARG A 43 9.71 1.94 -7.39
N HIS A 44 8.97 3.02 -7.15
CA HIS A 44 9.56 4.26 -6.61
C HIS A 44 10.13 4.07 -5.20
N LYS A 45 9.63 3.12 -4.40
CA LYS A 45 10.11 2.96 -3.03
C LYS A 45 11.56 2.45 -2.94
N GLU A 46 12.03 1.69 -3.92
CA GLU A 46 13.47 1.34 -4.00
C GLU A 46 14.32 2.60 -4.22
N PHE A 47 13.89 3.48 -5.13
CA PHE A 47 14.56 4.78 -5.32
C PHE A 47 14.48 5.64 -4.06
N LEU A 48 13.33 5.72 -3.43
CA LEU A 48 13.10 6.48 -2.20
C LEU A 48 13.97 5.97 -1.04
N PHE A 49 14.20 4.68 -0.97
CA PHE A 49 15.05 4.07 0.04
C PHE A 49 16.52 4.51 -0.10
N GLU A 50 17.05 4.51 -1.31
CA GLU A 50 18.40 5.02 -1.56
C GLU A 50 18.50 6.53 -1.29
N GLU A 51 17.48 7.31 -1.69
CA GLU A 51 17.40 8.73 -1.36
C GLU A 51 17.37 8.97 0.16
N LEU A 52 16.63 8.15 0.90
CA LEU A 52 16.59 8.19 2.37
C LEU A 52 17.97 7.92 2.97
N LYS A 53 18.66 6.88 2.50
CA LYS A 53 20.02 6.54 2.97
C LYS A 53 20.99 7.70 2.77
N ASP A 54 20.95 8.32 1.59
CA ASP A 54 21.83 9.46 1.29
C ASP A 54 21.41 10.72 2.06
N TYR A 55 20.13 10.91 2.32
CA TYR A 55 19.65 12.01 3.15
C TYR A 55 20.11 11.88 4.60
N LEU A 56 20.06 10.68 5.15
CA LEU A 56 20.45 10.42 6.55
C LEU A 56 21.96 10.62 6.82
N LYS A 57 22.81 10.56 5.80
CA LYS A 57 24.27 10.83 5.89
C LYS A 57 24.63 12.31 6.00
N LYS A 58 23.68 13.24 5.67
CA LYS A 58 23.96 14.68 5.68
C LYS A 58 24.10 15.20 7.10
N GLU A 59 25.11 16.00 7.40
CA GLU A 59 25.41 16.50 8.74
C GLU A 59 24.29 17.38 9.31
N ASN A 60 23.82 18.38 8.58
CA ASN A 60 22.79 19.32 9.06
C ASN A 60 21.41 18.99 8.49
N ARG A 61 21.01 17.73 8.53
CA ARG A 61 19.70 17.32 8.03
C ARG A 61 18.56 17.66 9.00
N LYS A 62 17.38 17.84 8.45
CA LYS A 62 16.14 17.87 9.23
C LYS A 62 15.85 16.48 9.81
N LYS A 63 15.04 16.41 10.86
CA LYS A 63 14.49 15.15 11.37
C LYS A 63 13.66 14.45 10.30
N VAL A 64 13.74 13.15 10.24
CA VAL A 64 13.08 12.32 9.23
C VAL A 64 11.93 11.54 9.84
N LEU A 65 10.72 11.77 9.32
CA LEU A 65 9.58 10.89 9.51
C LEU A 65 9.50 9.92 8.32
N VAL A 66 9.52 8.63 8.60
CA VAL A 66 9.16 7.60 7.62
C VAL A 66 7.74 7.12 7.92
N TYR A 67 6.88 7.16 6.90
CA TYR A 67 5.50 6.71 7.02
C TYR A 67 5.25 5.45 6.19
N PHE A 68 4.91 4.36 6.85
CA PHE A 68 4.42 3.12 6.24
C PHE A 68 2.90 3.07 6.31
N GLY A 69 2.24 3.11 5.17
CA GLY A 69 0.78 3.13 5.11
C GLY A 69 0.23 2.55 3.82
N ASN A 70 -1.09 2.62 3.70
CA ASN A 70 -1.81 2.21 2.51
C ASN A 70 -2.23 3.42 1.64
N SER A 71 -3.21 3.22 0.76
CA SER A 71 -3.72 4.27 -0.14
C SER A 71 -4.27 5.50 0.58
N ARG A 72 -4.63 5.40 1.86
CA ARG A 72 -5.13 6.51 2.69
C ARG A 72 -4.06 7.54 3.04
N ALA A 73 -2.78 7.21 2.83
CA ALA A 73 -1.65 8.07 3.17
C ALA A 73 -0.83 8.52 1.94
N LEU A 74 -1.37 8.41 0.72
CA LEU A 74 -0.60 8.68 -0.50
C LEU A 74 -0.46 10.16 -0.86
N LEU A 75 -1.30 11.07 -0.34
CA LEU A 75 -1.47 12.39 -0.94
C LEU A 75 -0.85 13.53 -0.11
N PHE A 76 0.17 13.25 0.70
CA PHE A 76 0.88 14.30 1.44
C PHE A 76 1.63 15.26 0.52
N ARG A 77 1.67 16.53 0.92
CA ARG A 77 2.39 17.60 0.23
C ARG A 77 3.65 17.98 1.01
N ASN A 78 4.80 17.63 0.49
CA ASN A 78 6.08 17.93 1.16
C ASN A 78 6.37 19.43 1.23
N ASP A 79 5.97 20.22 0.24
CA ASP A 79 6.08 21.67 0.25
C ASP A 79 5.32 22.31 1.43
N TYR A 80 4.11 21.83 1.73
CA TYR A 80 3.35 22.25 2.90
C TYR A 80 4.05 21.85 4.21
N ILE A 81 4.47 20.58 4.31
CA ILE A 81 5.13 20.04 5.49
C ILE A 81 6.42 20.81 5.80
N GLU A 82 7.28 20.99 4.81
CA GLU A 82 8.57 21.66 4.99
C GLU A 82 8.44 23.15 5.33
N LYS A 83 7.37 23.80 4.86
CA LYS A 83 7.07 25.19 5.18
C LYS A 83 6.55 25.33 6.62
N LYS A 84 5.65 24.42 7.07
CA LYS A 84 5.00 24.53 8.36
C LYS A 84 5.78 23.86 9.50
N TYR A 85 6.52 22.82 9.18
CA TYR A 85 7.34 22.03 10.12
C TYR A 85 8.81 21.99 9.66
N PRO A 86 9.53 23.12 9.71
CA PRO A 86 10.83 23.29 9.06
C PRO A 86 11.92 22.34 9.57
N ASN A 87 11.72 21.76 10.76
CA ASN A 87 12.66 20.80 11.37
C ASN A 87 12.44 19.36 10.91
N TRP A 88 11.40 19.10 10.12
CA TRP A 88 11.02 17.75 9.68
C TRP A 88 10.95 17.61 8.17
N VAL A 89 11.14 16.39 7.72
CA VAL A 89 10.90 15.95 6.35
C VAL A 89 10.20 14.59 6.35
N LEU A 90 9.25 14.41 5.44
CA LEU A 90 8.52 13.16 5.26
C LEU A 90 9.13 12.32 4.13
N PHE A 91 9.43 11.06 4.42
CA PHE A 91 9.66 10.01 3.43
C PHE A 91 8.46 9.05 3.47
N ASN A 92 7.64 9.10 2.43
CA ASN A 92 6.38 8.39 2.41
C ASN A 92 6.51 7.01 1.71
N PHE A 93 6.60 5.94 2.50
CA PHE A 93 6.65 4.56 2.01
C PHE A 93 5.26 3.95 1.80
N SER A 94 4.18 4.70 1.95
CA SER A 94 2.83 4.21 1.69
C SER A 94 2.64 3.81 0.23
N VAL A 95 1.87 2.75 0.02
CA VAL A 95 1.52 2.20 -1.31
C VAL A 95 0.04 1.81 -1.35
N PRO A 96 -0.59 1.70 -2.53
CA PRO A 96 -1.93 1.13 -2.61
C PRO A 96 -1.98 -0.26 -1.96
N GLY A 97 -2.93 -0.48 -1.05
CA GLY A 97 -3.05 -1.74 -0.32
C GLY A 97 -1.91 -2.05 0.66
N GLY A 98 -1.07 -1.07 1.01
CA GLY A 98 0.03 -1.27 1.98
C GLY A 98 -0.45 -1.97 3.25
N SER A 99 0.29 -2.99 3.68
CA SER A 99 -0.10 -3.96 4.71
C SER A 99 1.09 -4.33 5.60
N PRO A 100 0.87 -4.92 6.77
CA PRO A 100 1.93 -5.26 7.72
C PRO A 100 3.10 -6.09 7.16
N ASP A 101 2.85 -6.98 6.20
CA ASP A 101 3.92 -7.74 5.53
C ASP A 101 4.82 -6.85 4.66
N TYR A 102 4.23 -5.83 4.02
CA TYR A 102 5.00 -4.82 3.28
C TYR A 102 5.82 -3.92 4.22
N TYR A 103 5.26 -3.55 5.38
CA TYR A 103 6.01 -2.78 6.38
C TYR A 103 7.18 -3.59 6.92
N LEU A 104 6.94 -4.86 7.25
CA LEU A 104 7.96 -5.80 7.71
C LEU A 104 9.09 -5.95 6.69
N TYR A 105 8.76 -6.10 5.39
CA TYR A 105 9.76 -6.18 4.31
C TYR A 105 10.72 -4.98 4.31
N TRP A 106 10.19 -3.77 4.38
CA TRP A 106 11.02 -2.57 4.39
C TRP A 106 11.80 -2.42 5.68
N LEU A 107 11.20 -2.75 6.81
CA LEU A 107 11.89 -2.68 8.12
C LEU A 107 13.02 -3.70 8.23
N GLU A 108 12.89 -4.89 7.64
CA GLU A 108 14.02 -5.82 7.50
C GLU A 108 15.16 -5.21 6.66
N LYS A 109 14.83 -4.50 5.58
CA LYS A 109 15.85 -3.76 4.79
C LYS A 109 16.45 -2.60 5.60
N PHE A 110 15.66 -1.84 6.34
CA PHE A 110 16.17 -0.79 7.22
C PHE A 110 17.16 -1.36 8.24
N ARG A 111 16.81 -2.48 8.86
CA ARG A 111 17.70 -3.17 9.81
C ARG A 111 18.99 -3.65 9.13
N SER A 112 18.90 -4.33 7.99
CA SER A 112 20.06 -4.88 7.27
C SER A 112 21.05 -3.79 6.83
N ASP A 113 20.52 -2.64 6.37
CA ASP A 113 21.31 -1.52 5.87
C ASP A 113 21.61 -0.47 6.95
N SER A 114 21.24 -0.74 8.22
CA SER A 114 21.44 0.18 9.35
C SER A 114 20.79 1.56 9.15
N VAL A 115 19.63 1.60 8.47
CA VAL A 115 18.86 2.83 8.20
C VAL A 115 18.05 3.19 9.44
N LYS A 116 18.32 4.37 10.02
CA LYS A 116 17.69 4.85 11.27
C LYS A 116 17.10 6.24 11.04
N PRO A 117 15.82 6.36 10.63
CA PRO A 117 15.12 7.65 10.63
C PRO A 117 14.87 8.13 12.08
N ASP A 118 14.43 9.37 12.24
CA ASP A 118 14.16 9.90 13.59
C ASP A 118 12.80 9.42 14.15
N PHE A 119 11.86 9.11 13.26
CA PHE A 119 10.55 8.57 13.65
C PHE A 119 9.95 7.68 12.56
N ILE A 120 9.23 6.64 12.97
CA ILE A 120 8.47 5.76 12.10
C ILE A 120 7.00 5.79 12.48
N LEU A 121 6.11 5.95 11.49
CA LEU A 121 4.67 5.86 11.65
C LEU A 121 4.11 4.67 10.88
N LEU A 122 3.32 3.81 11.53
CA LEU A 122 2.69 2.62 10.94
C LEU A 122 1.18 2.81 10.84
N ASP A 123 0.60 2.61 9.66
CA ASP A 123 -0.87 2.59 9.47
C ASP A 123 -1.47 1.26 9.94
N GLU A 124 -2.60 1.34 10.63
CA GLU A 124 -3.38 0.20 11.12
C GLU A 124 -4.84 0.28 10.70
N SER A 125 -5.09 0.03 9.43
CA SER A 125 -6.45 -0.06 8.88
C SER A 125 -7.08 -1.42 9.21
N ILE A 126 -8.27 -1.41 9.81
CA ILE A 126 -8.96 -2.63 10.31
C ILE A 126 -9.20 -3.65 9.18
N GLU A 127 -9.52 -3.19 7.99
CA GLU A 127 -9.84 -4.03 6.84
C GLU A 127 -8.71 -4.98 6.42
N ILE A 128 -7.47 -4.59 6.70
CA ILE A 128 -6.27 -5.40 6.36
C ILE A 128 -6.19 -6.66 7.23
N PHE A 129 -6.78 -6.62 8.42
CA PHE A 129 -6.82 -7.76 9.33
C PHE A 129 -8.01 -8.70 9.08
N ASN A 130 -8.83 -8.45 8.06
CA ASN A 130 -9.90 -9.34 7.64
C ASN A 130 -9.47 -10.19 6.43
N SER A 131 -9.24 -11.49 6.61
CA SER A 131 -8.88 -12.41 5.52
C SER A 131 -10.01 -12.66 4.52
N SER A 132 -11.25 -12.34 4.88
CA SER A 132 -12.43 -12.43 3.99
C SER A 132 -12.66 -11.13 3.20
N SER A 133 -11.85 -10.10 3.40
CA SER A 133 -11.95 -8.84 2.67
C SER A 133 -11.66 -9.05 1.18
N VAL A 134 -12.40 -8.34 0.32
CA VAL A 134 -12.09 -8.27 -1.11
C VAL A 134 -10.91 -7.33 -1.43
N LEU A 135 -10.28 -6.75 -0.42
CA LEU A 135 -9.01 -6.04 -0.60
C LEU A 135 -7.98 -7.00 -1.20
N THR A 136 -7.63 -6.77 -2.45
CA THR A 136 -6.60 -7.54 -3.11
C THR A 136 -5.23 -7.04 -2.66
N LEU A 137 -4.61 -7.77 -1.76
CA LEU A 137 -3.21 -7.55 -1.38
C LEU A 137 -2.24 -8.10 -2.45
N ASP A 138 -2.77 -8.57 -3.54
CA ASP A 138 -2.04 -9.16 -4.66
C ASP A 138 -1.02 -8.21 -5.29
N GLU A 139 -1.33 -6.91 -5.40
CA GLU A 139 -0.39 -5.90 -5.87
C GLU A 139 0.76 -5.70 -4.89
N VAL A 140 0.49 -5.68 -3.59
CA VAL A 140 1.50 -5.60 -2.53
C VAL A 140 2.42 -6.81 -2.62
N LEU A 141 1.85 -8.01 -2.61
CA LEU A 141 2.59 -9.26 -2.68
C LEU A 141 3.49 -9.28 -3.92
N PHE A 142 2.94 -8.93 -5.07
CA PHE A 142 3.64 -9.06 -6.35
C PHE A 142 4.64 -7.92 -6.63
N TYR A 143 4.24 -6.64 -6.42
CA TYR A 143 5.10 -5.50 -6.73
C TYR A 143 5.94 -5.06 -5.54
N GLY A 144 5.43 -5.21 -4.33
CA GLY A 144 6.02 -4.68 -3.10
C GLY A 144 7.03 -5.61 -2.42
N LEU A 145 6.97 -6.92 -2.67
CA LEU A 145 7.77 -7.90 -1.94
C LEU A 145 8.76 -8.64 -2.86
N SER A 146 9.99 -8.83 -2.35
CA SER A 146 10.98 -9.62 -3.06
C SER A 146 10.74 -11.13 -2.92
N PRO A 147 11.20 -11.96 -3.89
CA PRO A 147 11.09 -13.42 -3.77
C PRO A 147 11.74 -13.96 -2.49
N SER A 148 12.92 -13.47 -2.12
CA SER A 148 13.63 -13.92 -0.92
C SER A 148 12.82 -13.66 0.35
N PHE A 149 12.11 -12.53 0.45
CA PHE A 149 11.24 -12.24 1.57
C PHE A 149 10.01 -13.17 1.58
N VAL A 150 9.30 -13.29 0.45
CA VAL A 150 8.08 -14.12 0.35
C VAL A 150 8.37 -15.58 0.69
N PHE A 151 9.48 -16.14 0.20
CA PHE A 151 9.84 -17.54 0.51
C PHE A 151 10.33 -17.72 1.94
N ARG A 152 10.98 -16.74 2.54
CA ARG A 152 11.38 -16.78 3.96
C ARG A 152 10.18 -16.77 4.91
N HIS A 153 9.11 -16.08 4.53
CA HIS A 153 7.87 -15.96 5.28
C HIS A 153 6.71 -16.76 4.64
N ALA A 154 7.03 -17.86 3.92
CA ALA A 154 6.04 -18.63 3.15
C ALA A 154 4.89 -19.19 3.99
N ASP A 155 5.15 -19.47 5.27
CA ASP A 155 4.15 -19.92 6.25
C ASP A 155 3.03 -18.89 6.51
N ARG A 156 3.27 -17.62 6.17
CA ARG A 156 2.31 -16.53 6.33
C ARG A 156 1.36 -16.36 5.14
N TYR A 157 1.65 -17.00 4.02
CA TYR A 157 0.83 -16.92 2.81
C TYR A 157 0.07 -18.23 2.59
N SER A 158 -1.07 -18.15 1.89
CA SER A 158 -1.76 -19.34 1.44
C SER A 158 -1.04 -19.98 0.24
N SER A 159 -1.29 -21.29 0.00
CA SER A 159 -0.76 -21.96 -1.20
C SER A 159 -1.21 -21.27 -2.50
N SER A 160 -2.44 -20.71 -2.50
CA SER A 160 -2.96 -19.93 -3.63
C SER A 160 -2.16 -18.65 -3.86
N ASP A 161 -1.83 -17.91 -2.79
CA ASP A 161 -1.04 -16.67 -2.88
C ASP A 161 0.36 -16.98 -3.42
N LEU A 162 1.01 -18.00 -2.90
CA LEU A 162 2.35 -18.42 -3.34
C LEU A 162 2.35 -18.87 -4.79
N THR A 163 1.38 -19.69 -5.20
CA THR A 163 1.24 -20.14 -6.59
C THR A 163 0.97 -18.95 -7.52
N GLY A 164 0.06 -18.06 -7.15
CA GLY A 164 -0.23 -16.83 -7.89
C GLY A 164 1.00 -15.91 -8.00
N TYR A 165 1.75 -15.77 -6.91
CA TYR A 165 2.99 -15.00 -6.88
C TYR A 165 4.04 -15.54 -7.87
N ILE A 166 4.32 -16.85 -7.79
CA ILE A 166 5.28 -17.52 -8.69
C ILE A 166 4.83 -17.37 -10.15
N ALA A 167 3.56 -17.65 -10.44
CA ALA A 167 3.04 -17.54 -11.80
C ALA A 167 3.19 -16.11 -12.35
N LYS A 168 2.90 -15.07 -11.57
CA LYS A 168 3.06 -13.67 -12.00
C LYS A 168 4.51 -13.24 -12.12
N LYS A 169 5.43 -13.78 -11.31
CA LYS A 169 6.88 -13.53 -11.46
C LYS A 169 7.45 -14.21 -12.68
N LEU A 170 6.97 -15.41 -13.01
CA LEU A 170 7.43 -16.17 -14.16
C LEU A 170 6.81 -15.69 -15.48
N PHE A 171 5.50 -15.40 -15.49
CA PHE A 171 4.76 -15.08 -16.71
C PHE A 171 4.25 -13.64 -16.69
N HIS A 172 4.79 -12.84 -17.60
CA HIS A 172 4.44 -11.43 -17.74
C HIS A 172 3.00 -11.22 -18.24
N THR A 173 2.55 -12.07 -19.15
CA THR A 173 1.17 -12.07 -19.65
C THR A 173 0.17 -12.43 -18.56
N HIS A 174 0.51 -13.33 -17.65
CA HIS A 174 -0.32 -13.64 -16.49
C HIS A 174 -0.44 -12.45 -15.52
N LYS A 175 0.66 -11.73 -15.33
CA LYS A 175 0.70 -10.50 -14.54
C LYS A 175 -0.16 -9.39 -15.14
N ASN A 176 0.07 -9.05 -16.40
CA ASN A 176 -0.49 -7.85 -17.02
C ASN A 176 -1.83 -8.08 -17.70
N ARG A 177 -2.19 -9.34 -17.97
CA ARG A 177 -3.44 -9.74 -18.64
C ARG A 177 -3.73 -8.84 -19.84
N PRO A 178 -2.82 -8.76 -20.86
CA PRO A 178 -2.98 -7.86 -21.99
C PRO A 178 -4.30 -8.11 -22.70
N ARG A 179 -5.03 -7.04 -22.98
CA ARG A 179 -6.33 -7.10 -23.66
C ARG A 179 -6.17 -6.70 -25.11
N PHE A 180 -6.56 -7.57 -26.02
CA PHE A 180 -6.42 -7.35 -27.46
C PHE A 180 -7.10 -6.07 -27.93
N ASN A 181 -8.29 -5.75 -27.42
CA ASN A 181 -8.99 -4.51 -27.75
C ASN A 181 -8.20 -3.25 -27.36
N VAL A 182 -7.49 -3.28 -26.23
CA VAL A 182 -6.63 -2.17 -25.78
C VAL A 182 -5.41 -2.03 -26.68
N ILE A 183 -4.74 -3.13 -26.98
CA ILE A 183 -3.59 -3.17 -27.89
C ILE A 183 -3.98 -2.62 -29.26
N ARG A 184 -5.09 -3.12 -29.82
CA ARG A 184 -5.60 -2.66 -31.11
C ARG A 184 -5.97 -1.17 -31.11
N ALA A 185 -6.62 -0.69 -30.06
CA ALA A 185 -6.97 0.72 -29.95
C ALA A 185 -5.71 1.60 -29.95
N ARG A 186 -4.73 1.25 -29.12
CA ARG A 186 -3.47 2.00 -29.00
C ARG A 186 -2.57 1.90 -30.24
N ALA A 187 -2.68 0.85 -31.02
CA ALA A 187 -1.96 0.70 -32.28
C ALA A 187 -2.62 1.47 -33.45
N LYS A 188 -3.97 1.56 -33.45
CA LYS A 188 -4.72 2.19 -34.55
C LYS A 188 -4.60 3.71 -34.60
N ASP A 189 -4.38 4.38 -33.48
CA ASP A 189 -4.32 5.83 -33.41
C ASP A 189 -2.91 6.41 -33.72
N GLY A 190 -2.06 5.62 -34.37
CA GLY A 190 -0.68 5.99 -34.65
C GLY A 190 0.21 6.04 -33.39
N GLY A 191 -0.22 5.39 -32.31
CA GLY A 191 0.52 5.33 -31.06
C GLY A 191 0.30 6.53 -30.13
N LEU A 192 -0.61 7.44 -30.43
CA LEU A 192 -0.89 8.64 -29.61
C LEU A 192 -1.34 8.25 -28.20
N LEU A 193 -2.24 7.28 -28.05
CA LEU A 193 -2.68 6.79 -26.74
C LEU A 193 -1.54 6.11 -25.96
N ALA A 194 -0.65 5.37 -26.67
CA ALA A 194 0.52 4.76 -26.05
C ALA A 194 1.52 5.83 -25.57
N ALA A 195 1.75 6.87 -26.38
CA ALA A 195 2.59 8.02 -26.01
C ALA A 195 1.99 8.79 -24.83
N GLY A 196 0.68 9.01 -24.82
CA GLY A 196 -0.07 9.61 -23.70
C GLY A 196 0.10 8.83 -22.40
N TYR A 197 -0.01 7.50 -22.47
CA TYR A 197 0.24 6.61 -21.33
C TYR A 197 1.68 6.73 -20.82
N SER A 198 2.68 6.74 -21.71
CA SER A 198 4.08 6.90 -21.34
C SER A 198 4.35 8.27 -20.68
N LYS A 199 3.76 9.34 -21.21
CA LYS A 199 3.85 10.67 -20.62
C LYS A 199 3.22 10.71 -19.22
N LEU A 200 2.06 10.08 -19.04
CA LEU A 200 1.41 10.01 -17.72
C LEU A 200 2.27 9.25 -16.71
N ARG A 201 2.87 8.12 -17.10
CA ARG A 201 3.82 7.37 -16.24
C ARG A 201 5.00 8.25 -15.82
N SER A 202 5.60 8.98 -16.76
CA SER A 202 6.71 9.90 -16.46
C SER A 202 6.28 11.00 -15.50
N THR A 203 5.12 11.61 -15.72
CA THR A 203 4.57 12.65 -14.82
C THR A 203 4.36 12.13 -13.41
N ILE A 204 3.76 10.94 -13.25
CA ILE A 204 3.57 10.30 -11.94
C ILE A 204 4.91 10.04 -11.27
N TRP A 205 5.89 9.52 -12.01
CA TRP A 205 7.21 9.25 -11.49
C TRP A 205 7.92 10.50 -10.96
N GLU A 206 7.89 11.60 -11.72
CA GLU A 206 8.49 12.88 -11.29
C GLU A 206 7.74 13.47 -10.07
N ASN A 207 6.41 13.31 -10.00
CA ASN A 207 5.66 13.73 -8.82
C ASN A 207 6.05 12.90 -7.58
N LEU A 208 6.20 11.59 -7.71
CA LEU A 208 6.65 10.73 -6.61
C LEU A 208 8.05 11.12 -6.12
N LYS A 209 8.97 11.48 -7.01
CA LYS A 209 10.28 12.03 -6.65
C LYS A 209 10.15 13.35 -5.91
N LYS A 210 9.48 14.35 -6.52
CA LYS A 210 9.29 15.69 -5.94
C LYS A 210 8.66 15.62 -4.55
N GLN A 211 7.72 14.70 -4.35
CA GLN A 211 6.94 14.57 -3.11
C GLN A 211 7.43 13.41 -2.22
N ARG A 212 8.69 12.96 -2.39
CA ARG A 212 9.32 11.88 -1.60
C ARG A 212 8.39 10.70 -1.31
N GLY A 213 7.86 10.13 -2.37
CA GLY A 213 7.00 8.94 -2.33
C GLY A 213 5.52 9.21 -2.17
N SER A 214 5.07 10.45 -1.99
CA SER A 214 3.65 10.79 -2.03
C SER A 214 3.17 10.93 -3.48
N ALA A 215 1.98 10.40 -3.78
CA ALA A 215 1.41 10.38 -5.13
C ALA A 215 0.63 11.66 -5.49
N THR A 216 0.76 12.71 -4.69
CA THR A 216 0.08 13.98 -4.92
C THR A 216 0.74 14.79 -6.02
N SER A 217 -0.03 15.67 -6.65
CA SER A 217 0.48 16.70 -7.54
C SER A 217 -0.20 18.04 -7.25
N ASP A 218 0.37 19.14 -7.73
CA ASP A 218 -0.21 20.48 -7.57
C ASP A 218 -1.60 20.60 -8.23
N ALA A 219 -1.86 19.74 -9.22
CA ALA A 219 -3.12 19.65 -9.94
C ALA A 219 -4.11 18.61 -9.36
N SER A 220 -3.82 18.02 -8.18
CA SER A 220 -4.74 17.06 -7.57
C SER A 220 -6.08 17.72 -7.26
N PRO A 221 -7.20 17.31 -7.87
CA PRO A 221 -8.48 17.97 -7.68
C PRO A 221 -9.05 17.69 -6.29
N ARG A 222 -9.81 18.66 -5.76
CA ARG A 222 -10.67 18.40 -4.62
C ARG A 222 -11.86 17.56 -5.09
N VAL A 223 -11.85 16.29 -4.71
CA VAL A 223 -12.96 15.36 -4.96
C VAL A 223 -13.68 15.10 -3.65
N VAL A 224 -14.94 15.54 -3.55
CA VAL A 224 -15.76 15.34 -2.36
C VAL A 224 -17.09 14.72 -2.79
N LEU A 225 -17.40 13.56 -2.22
CA LEU A 225 -18.70 12.93 -2.45
C LEU A 225 -19.81 13.62 -1.67
N LEU A 226 -20.98 13.71 -2.30
CA LEU A 226 -22.21 14.12 -1.62
C LEU A 226 -22.53 13.17 -0.47
N ALA A 227 -23.06 13.69 0.63
CA ALA A 227 -23.33 12.94 1.86
C ALA A 227 -24.17 11.67 1.65
N GLU A 228 -25.23 11.74 0.83
CA GLU A 228 -26.07 10.58 0.52
C GLU A 228 -25.30 9.49 -0.23
N LEU A 229 -24.49 9.87 -1.23
CA LEU A 229 -23.69 8.94 -2.00
C LEU A 229 -22.58 8.33 -1.13
N LEU A 230 -21.99 9.13 -0.25
CA LEU A 230 -20.99 8.67 0.71
C LEU A 230 -21.58 7.62 1.66
N LYS A 231 -22.79 7.87 2.19
CA LYS A 231 -23.53 6.91 3.03
C LYS A 231 -23.85 5.61 2.28
N LYS A 232 -24.32 5.71 1.02
CA LYS A 232 -24.60 4.54 0.19
C LYS A 232 -23.33 3.72 -0.07
N ARG A 233 -22.22 4.36 -0.45
CA ARG A 233 -20.93 3.70 -0.68
C ARG A 233 -20.38 3.09 0.60
N SER A 234 -20.51 3.76 1.76
CA SER A 234 -20.10 3.22 3.05
C SER A 234 -20.75 1.85 3.33
N ASN A 235 -22.03 1.69 3.02
CA ASN A 235 -22.72 0.40 3.15
C ASN A 235 -22.17 -0.66 2.18
N THR A 236 -21.82 -0.27 0.95
CA THR A 236 -21.25 -1.19 -0.04
C THR A 236 -19.84 -1.64 0.39
N ASP A 237 -18.99 -0.69 0.77
CA ASP A 237 -17.62 -0.97 1.18
C ASP A 237 -17.58 -1.79 2.47
N PHE A 238 -18.48 -1.50 3.42
CA PHE A 238 -18.62 -2.30 4.63
C PHE A 238 -18.93 -3.77 4.32
N LYS A 239 -19.86 -4.02 3.40
CA LYS A 239 -20.17 -5.38 2.97
C LYS A 239 -18.99 -6.06 2.29
N SER A 240 -18.25 -5.33 1.46
CA SER A 240 -17.15 -5.87 0.68
C SER A 240 -15.89 -6.13 1.51
N TYR A 241 -15.59 -5.26 2.46
CA TYR A 241 -14.32 -5.31 3.19
C TYR A 241 -14.44 -5.91 4.59
N LEU A 242 -15.64 -5.91 5.18
CA LEU A 242 -15.82 -6.28 6.58
C LEU A 242 -16.87 -7.36 6.82
N THR A 243 -17.52 -7.89 5.77
CA THR A 243 -18.58 -8.90 5.94
C THR A 243 -18.37 -10.10 5.04
N PRO A 244 -18.18 -11.32 5.55
CA PRO A 244 -17.95 -11.65 6.97
C PRO A 244 -16.59 -11.12 7.46
N PHE A 245 -16.37 -11.12 8.79
CA PHE A 245 -15.10 -10.75 9.37
C PHE A 245 -14.37 -11.99 9.88
N THR A 246 -13.33 -12.39 9.16
CA THR A 246 -12.43 -13.49 9.56
C THR A 246 -11.09 -12.89 9.94
N PHE A 247 -10.81 -12.82 11.23
CA PHE A 247 -9.56 -12.27 11.73
C PHE A 247 -8.34 -12.99 11.15
N ASN A 248 -7.36 -12.22 10.69
CA ASN A 248 -6.11 -12.71 10.12
C ASN A 248 -4.94 -12.61 11.11
N PRO A 249 -4.63 -13.68 11.87
CA PRO A 249 -3.54 -13.65 12.84
C PRO A 249 -2.16 -13.51 12.19
N LYS A 250 -2.01 -13.89 10.93
CA LYS A 250 -0.74 -13.77 10.21
C LYS A 250 -0.39 -12.30 9.91
N MET A 251 -1.41 -11.47 9.60
CA MET A 251 -1.21 -10.03 9.45
C MET A 251 -0.86 -9.36 10.78
N LEU A 252 -1.47 -9.81 11.89
CA LEU A 252 -1.07 -9.33 13.22
C LEU A 252 0.38 -9.71 13.54
N ALA A 253 0.78 -10.96 13.26
CA ALA A 253 2.16 -11.40 13.47
C ALA A 253 3.18 -10.58 12.64
N ASN A 254 2.83 -10.19 11.41
CA ASN A 254 3.66 -9.28 10.61
C ASN A 254 3.79 -7.91 11.27
N GLN A 255 2.71 -7.38 11.85
CA GLN A 255 2.72 -6.10 12.57
C GLN A 255 3.58 -6.18 13.86
N GLU A 256 3.46 -7.28 14.61
CA GLU A 256 4.28 -7.54 15.81
C GLU A 256 5.76 -7.61 15.46
N ASP A 257 6.13 -8.33 14.39
CA ASP A 257 7.51 -8.41 13.91
C ASP A 257 8.02 -7.07 13.39
N ALA A 258 7.19 -6.29 12.70
CA ALA A 258 7.53 -4.94 12.25
C ALA A 258 7.87 -4.05 13.45
N ILE A 259 7.03 -4.05 14.48
CA ILE A 259 7.26 -3.29 15.72
C ILE A 259 8.53 -3.77 16.43
N ARG A 260 8.76 -5.08 16.51
CA ARG A 260 9.97 -5.63 17.12
C ARG A 260 11.23 -5.14 16.41
N ILE A 261 11.25 -5.13 15.07
CA ILE A 261 12.39 -4.60 14.32
C ILE A 261 12.59 -3.11 14.56
N ILE A 262 11.54 -2.31 14.64
CA ILE A 262 11.67 -0.87 14.95
C ILE A 262 12.36 -0.68 16.31
N LYS A 263 11.99 -1.47 17.32
CA LYS A 263 12.64 -1.46 18.63
C LYS A 263 14.11 -1.90 18.56
N GLU A 264 14.41 -2.96 17.80
CA GLU A 264 15.78 -3.45 17.60
C GLU A 264 16.70 -2.38 16.97
N ILE A 265 16.21 -1.60 16.01
CA ILE A 265 16.96 -0.51 15.39
C ILE A 265 17.02 0.75 16.25
N GLY A 266 16.21 0.82 17.31
CA GLY A 266 16.22 1.92 18.28
C GLY A 266 15.62 3.22 17.73
N VAL A 267 14.52 3.15 16.98
CA VAL A 267 13.82 4.31 16.39
C VAL A 267 12.50 4.58 17.15
N ALA A 268 12.21 5.84 17.42
CA ALA A 268 10.92 6.25 17.97
C ALA A 268 9.79 5.99 16.95
N TYR A 269 8.63 5.55 17.43
CA TYR A 269 7.53 5.17 16.52
C TYR A 269 6.17 5.33 17.17
N ALA A 270 5.14 5.37 16.31
CA ALA A 270 3.73 5.28 16.70
C ALA A 270 2.95 4.49 15.65
N ALA A 271 1.75 4.05 16.04
CA ALA A 271 0.77 3.50 15.11
C ALA A 271 -0.38 4.48 14.92
N ILE A 272 -0.98 4.51 13.73
CA ILE A 272 -2.08 5.40 13.40
C ILE A 272 -3.22 4.64 12.74
N TRP A 273 -4.44 4.87 13.23
CA TRP A 273 -5.65 4.49 12.52
C TRP A 273 -6.21 5.71 11.81
N VAL A 274 -5.98 5.73 10.50
CA VAL A 274 -6.35 6.86 9.63
C VAL A 274 -7.86 7.04 9.59
N ARG A 275 -8.29 8.30 9.58
CA ARG A 275 -9.70 8.66 9.53
C ARG A 275 -10.38 8.12 8.27
N VAL A 276 -11.54 7.51 8.47
CA VAL A 276 -12.49 7.14 7.44
C VAL A 276 -13.73 8.01 7.51
N ALA A 277 -14.55 8.01 6.47
CA ALA A 277 -15.77 8.81 6.47
C ALA A 277 -16.68 8.46 7.65
N ARG A 278 -17.27 9.48 8.27
CA ARG A 278 -18.12 9.29 9.46
C ARG A 278 -19.22 8.23 9.28
N PRO A 279 -19.97 8.17 8.16
CA PRO A 279 -20.95 7.10 7.96
C PRO A 279 -20.34 5.70 7.93
N TYR A 280 -19.08 5.58 7.47
CA TYR A 280 -18.36 4.30 7.42
C TYR A 280 -17.85 3.91 8.81
N PHE A 281 -17.31 4.86 9.56
CA PHE A 281 -16.86 4.62 10.94
C PHE A 281 -18.01 4.23 11.87
N GLU A 282 -19.19 4.84 11.72
CA GLU A 282 -20.39 4.45 12.48
C GLU A 282 -20.79 3.00 12.20
N LEU A 283 -20.64 2.51 10.96
CA LEU A 283 -20.88 1.10 10.66
C LEU A 283 -19.88 0.17 11.38
N TYR A 284 -18.62 0.58 11.54
CA TYR A 284 -17.66 -0.22 12.33
C TYR A 284 -18.10 -0.43 13.75
N LYS A 285 -18.76 0.57 14.36
CA LYS A 285 -19.18 0.56 15.77
C LYS A 285 -20.53 -0.06 16.01
N THR A 286 -21.42 -0.04 15.02
CA THR A 286 -22.83 -0.37 15.22
C THR A 286 -23.29 -1.61 14.48
N ARG A 287 -22.65 -1.94 13.34
CA ARG A 287 -23.10 -3.02 12.48
C ARG A 287 -22.39 -4.32 12.80
N LYS A 288 -23.15 -5.29 13.29
CA LYS A 288 -22.65 -6.62 13.57
C LYS A 288 -22.35 -7.41 12.31
N VAL A 289 -21.33 -8.23 12.35
CA VAL A 289 -20.87 -9.13 11.29
C VAL A 289 -20.66 -10.52 11.89
N LEU A 290 -20.86 -11.53 11.07
CA LEU A 290 -20.56 -12.91 11.45
C LEU A 290 -19.04 -13.09 11.52
N THR A 291 -18.54 -13.60 12.65
CA THR A 291 -17.12 -13.90 12.84
C THR A 291 -16.81 -15.36 12.47
N SER A 292 -15.54 -15.73 12.45
CA SER A 292 -15.09 -17.12 12.27
C SER A 292 -15.57 -18.06 13.41
N GLU A 293 -15.86 -17.50 14.59
CA GLU A 293 -16.38 -18.22 15.76
C GLU A 293 -17.90 -18.41 15.71
N LYS A 294 -18.54 -17.96 14.63
CA LYS A 294 -20.00 -17.97 14.42
C LYS A 294 -20.80 -17.13 15.42
N ASP A 295 -20.16 -16.19 16.08
CA ASP A 295 -20.82 -15.15 16.86
C ASP A 295 -20.99 -13.85 16.03
N GLU A 296 -21.78 -12.92 16.54
CA GLU A 296 -22.02 -11.63 15.91
C GLU A 296 -21.40 -10.51 16.75
N LYS A 297 -20.36 -9.87 16.20
CA LYS A 297 -19.68 -8.71 16.79
C LYS A 297 -19.52 -7.61 15.77
N THR A 298 -19.35 -6.38 16.22
CA THR A 298 -18.95 -5.29 15.33
C THR A 298 -17.45 -5.39 15.01
N PRO A 299 -16.97 -4.94 13.83
CA PRO A 299 -15.54 -4.88 13.53
C PRO A 299 -14.75 -4.09 14.60
N TYR A 300 -15.37 -3.08 15.21
CA TYR A 300 -14.78 -2.31 16.29
C TYR A 300 -14.56 -3.16 17.55
N GLU A 301 -15.56 -3.94 17.96
CA GLU A 301 -15.48 -4.86 19.12
C GLU A 301 -14.45 -5.98 18.90
N ILE A 302 -14.23 -6.40 17.65
CA ILE A 302 -13.22 -7.42 17.32
C ILE A 302 -11.81 -6.80 17.38
N MET A 303 -11.58 -5.71 16.67
CA MET A 303 -10.22 -5.24 16.38
C MET A 303 -9.64 -4.31 17.44
N VAL A 304 -10.45 -3.40 18.01
CA VAL A 304 -9.92 -2.40 18.95
C VAL A 304 -9.29 -3.03 20.20
N PRO A 305 -9.85 -4.07 20.81
CA PRO A 305 -9.19 -4.77 21.91
C PRO A 305 -7.85 -5.41 21.53
N ILE A 306 -7.77 -5.98 20.32
CA ILE A 306 -6.54 -6.59 19.80
C ILE A 306 -5.45 -5.54 19.63
N LEU A 307 -5.77 -4.42 18.95
CA LEU A 307 -4.84 -3.31 18.74
C LEU A 307 -4.41 -2.68 20.08
N LYS A 308 -5.35 -2.42 20.99
CA LYS A 308 -5.02 -1.90 22.33
C LYS A 308 -4.09 -2.83 23.11
N LYS A 309 -4.30 -4.16 23.02
CA LYS A 309 -3.42 -5.15 23.64
C LYS A 309 -2.03 -5.11 23.03
N LEU A 310 -1.94 -5.08 21.70
CA LEU A 310 -0.67 -4.97 20.95
C LEU A 310 0.10 -3.72 21.41
N HIS A 311 -0.54 -2.54 21.38
CA HIS A 311 0.12 -1.29 21.72
C HIS A 311 0.52 -1.21 23.20
N LYS A 312 -0.30 -1.75 24.10
CA LYS A 312 0.06 -1.85 25.52
C LYS A 312 1.27 -2.77 25.73
N SER A 313 1.33 -3.93 25.07
CA SER A 313 2.43 -4.87 25.22
C SER A 313 3.72 -4.39 24.56
N THR A 314 3.60 -3.52 23.56
CA THR A 314 4.73 -2.94 22.83
C THR A 314 5.07 -1.52 23.27
N GLU A 315 4.38 -0.97 24.26
CA GLU A 315 4.56 0.42 24.73
C GLU A 315 4.51 1.44 23.58
N THR A 316 3.62 1.19 22.61
CA THR A 316 3.47 2.02 21.40
C THR A 316 2.37 3.05 21.60
N GLU A 317 2.59 4.28 21.17
CA GLU A 317 1.50 5.24 21.04
C GLU A 317 0.58 4.84 19.88
N PHE A 318 -0.72 4.87 20.13
CA PHE A 318 -1.75 4.61 19.13
C PHE A 318 -2.60 5.84 18.88
N TRP A 319 -2.52 6.38 17.67
CA TRP A 319 -3.21 7.60 17.26
C TRP A 319 -4.49 7.26 16.47
N ASN A 320 -5.63 7.26 17.15
CA ASN A 320 -6.90 7.03 16.49
C ASN A 320 -7.51 8.34 15.96
N MET A 321 -7.33 8.63 14.68
CA MET A 321 -7.89 9.83 14.05
C MET A 321 -9.43 9.82 14.00
N ASN A 322 -10.06 8.66 14.04
CA ASN A 322 -11.52 8.55 13.94
C ASN A 322 -12.24 9.04 15.19
N GLU A 323 -11.57 9.00 16.34
CA GLU A 323 -12.10 9.40 17.64
C GLU A 323 -11.47 10.71 18.18
N ASP A 324 -10.56 11.31 17.41
CA ASP A 324 -9.96 12.58 17.81
C ASP A 324 -10.94 13.74 17.56
N SER A 325 -11.39 14.36 18.66
CA SER A 325 -12.36 15.47 18.62
C SER A 325 -11.78 16.77 18.04
N LYS A 326 -10.45 16.89 17.95
CA LYS A 326 -9.77 18.07 17.39
C LYS A 326 -9.62 18.01 15.90
N TYR A 327 -9.61 16.80 15.31
CA TYR A 327 -9.52 16.63 13.87
C TYR A 327 -10.88 16.90 13.22
N ARG A 328 -10.94 17.85 12.27
CA ARG A 328 -12.22 18.38 11.75
C ARG A 328 -12.45 18.18 10.27
N CYS A 329 -11.42 17.87 9.49
CA CYS A 329 -11.63 17.71 8.05
C CYS A 329 -12.47 16.45 7.75
N ASP A 330 -13.58 16.63 7.05
CA ASP A 330 -14.58 15.59 6.72
C ASP A 330 -14.85 15.51 5.21
N ASP A 331 -13.91 16.00 4.39
CA ASP A 331 -13.98 15.88 2.93
C ASP A 331 -13.48 14.49 2.52
N PHE A 332 -14.33 13.70 1.89
CA PHE A 332 -14.00 12.33 1.45
C PHE A 332 -14.29 12.12 -0.04
N SER A 333 -13.36 11.49 -0.75
CA SER A 333 -13.54 11.07 -2.15
C SER A 333 -14.27 9.73 -2.27
N ASP A 334 -14.17 8.90 -1.23
CA ASP A 334 -14.94 7.67 -1.00
C ASP A 334 -14.91 7.34 0.51
N PRO A 335 -15.60 6.28 1.00
CA PRO A 335 -15.68 6.00 2.43
C PRO A 335 -14.34 5.80 3.14
N GLY A 336 -13.35 5.26 2.44
CA GLY A 336 -12.02 4.97 2.98
C GLY A 336 -10.99 6.07 2.78
N HIS A 337 -11.20 7.02 1.84
CA HIS A 337 -10.16 7.95 1.42
C HIS A 337 -10.59 9.40 1.59
N MET A 338 -9.82 10.12 2.38
CA MET A 338 -9.94 11.58 2.49
C MET A 338 -9.63 12.25 1.14
N SER A 339 -10.34 13.34 0.85
CA SER A 339 -10.02 14.20 -0.29
C SER A 339 -8.65 14.87 -0.12
N PRO A 340 -7.95 15.22 -1.20
CA PRO A 340 -6.71 16.00 -1.14
C PRO A 340 -6.79 17.26 -0.26
N SER A 341 -7.98 17.88 -0.14
CA SER A 341 -8.22 19.03 0.73
C SER A 341 -7.93 18.78 2.22
N CYS A 342 -8.06 17.52 2.70
CA CYS A 342 -7.82 17.16 4.09
C CYS A 342 -6.35 16.86 4.43
N PHE A 343 -5.46 16.76 3.44
CA PHE A 343 -4.11 16.27 3.70
C PHE A 343 -3.22 17.28 4.45
N ASN A 344 -3.54 18.57 4.39
CA ASN A 344 -2.86 19.56 5.23
C ASN A 344 -3.23 19.35 6.71
N ASP A 345 -4.51 19.18 7.03
CA ASP A 345 -4.97 18.90 8.39
C ASP A 345 -4.45 17.54 8.88
N TYR A 346 -4.35 16.56 7.96
CA TYR A 346 -3.79 15.26 8.28
C TYR A 346 -2.28 15.35 8.59
N ALA A 347 -1.52 16.12 7.81
CA ALA A 347 -0.13 16.42 8.14
C ALA A 347 -0.01 17.11 9.52
N ASP A 348 -0.85 18.10 9.78
CA ASP A 348 -0.87 18.79 11.09
C ASP A 348 -1.15 17.82 12.25
N PHE A 349 -2.10 16.91 12.07
CA PHE A 349 -2.40 15.89 13.06
C PHE A 349 -1.18 15.03 13.42
N ILE A 350 -0.39 14.63 12.42
CA ILE A 350 0.83 13.85 12.61
C ILE A 350 1.93 14.70 13.23
N PHE A 351 2.30 15.80 12.58
CA PHE A 351 3.52 16.54 12.92
C PHE A 351 3.44 17.27 14.26
N GLN A 352 2.23 17.60 14.74
CA GLN A 352 2.02 18.15 16.10
C GLN A 352 2.25 17.14 17.23
N ARG A 353 2.24 15.83 16.91
CA ARG A 353 2.47 14.72 17.85
C ARG A 353 3.90 14.20 17.84
N LEU A 354 4.70 14.62 16.87
CA LEU A 354 6.10 14.21 16.81
C LEU A 354 6.92 14.85 17.93
N PRO A 355 7.97 14.18 18.42
CA PRO A 355 8.85 14.74 19.44
C PRO A 355 9.53 16.02 18.93
N LYS A 356 9.56 17.03 19.78
CA LYS A 356 10.15 18.35 19.49
C LYS A 356 11.65 18.28 19.22
#